data_002bd7dcf628783a330e71ba3c2fe372
#
_entry.id   002bd7dcf628783a330e71ba3c2fe372
#
_cell.length_a   1.000
_cell.length_b   1.000
_cell.length_c   1.000
_cell.angle_alpha   90.00
_cell.angle_beta   90.00
_cell.angle_gamma   90.00
#
_symmetry.space_group_name_H-M   'P 1'
#
loop_
_entity.id
_entity.type
_entity.pdbx_description
1 polymer ?
#
loop_
_entity_poly.entity_id
_entity_poly.type
_entity_poly.pdbx_seq_one_letter_code
_entity_poly.pdbx_strand_id
1 'polypeptide(L)'
;MNEELDLNKIREKITTLDQQLLALFAERRSLTLNVAKSKAHQVRPVRDQQREQELLIRLIKQGKEYGLDAHYVTSVFQMIIEDSVLNQQAYLQTLANPNIELPTVSVAFLGNKGSYSYLASHRYFSRRAENIIECGCQSFADIMKQVESGHVDYGMLPIENTSSGSINEVYDVLQHTNLSIVGEITQPIEHCLLTAVNTTLSQIKTIYAHGQPLAQCSNFLDKQHNIRIEYCESTAEAMAQAAELQDETVAVIGSEEGGHLYQLSALQKSIANQSENHSRFILVARKPIDVAEQIPAKTAIILATGQKPGALVECLLVLKNNGINMCKLESRPIQGRPWEEMFYIDVEANIKNMALQEAINEITPLTNFIKVLGCYPIEHISPTNVPSNKL
;
A
#
# COMPACT_ATOMS: atom_id res chain seq x y z
N MET A 1 30.43 -33.54 31.37
CA MET A 1 31.13 -33.15 30.13
C MET A 1 30.24 -32.14 29.41
N ASN A 2 30.58 -30.87 29.49
CA ASN A 2 29.92 -29.87 28.67
C ASN A 2 30.40 -30.11 27.24
N GLU A 3 29.52 -30.54 26.33
CA GLU A 3 29.77 -30.44 24.90
C GLU A 3 29.93 -28.97 24.61
N GLU A 4 31.12 -28.55 24.21
CA GLU A 4 31.42 -27.21 23.74
C GLU A 4 30.51 -26.98 22.53
N LEU A 5 29.51 -26.10 22.69
CA LEU A 5 28.56 -25.76 21.65
C LEU A 5 29.30 -25.06 20.50
N ASP A 6 29.64 -25.83 19.45
CA ASP A 6 30.27 -25.31 18.24
C ASP A 6 29.30 -24.38 17.49
N LEU A 7 29.51 -23.08 17.63
CA LEU A 7 28.69 -22.03 17.05
C LEU A 7 28.54 -22.19 15.52
N ASN A 8 29.58 -22.66 14.83
CA ASN A 8 29.52 -22.84 13.38
C ASN A 8 28.60 -24.00 13.00
N LYS A 9 28.67 -25.11 13.71
CA LYS A 9 27.73 -26.24 13.49
C LYS A 9 26.29 -25.88 13.80
N ILE A 10 26.04 -25.02 14.79
CA ILE A 10 24.70 -24.53 15.10
C ILE A 10 24.19 -23.63 13.96
N ARG A 11 25.00 -22.72 13.45
CA ARG A 11 24.68 -21.86 12.31
C ARG A 11 24.39 -22.66 11.04
N GLU A 12 25.17 -23.70 10.73
CA GLU A 12 24.93 -24.60 9.60
C GLU A 12 23.56 -25.31 9.73
N LYS A 13 23.22 -25.79 10.93
CA LYS A 13 21.89 -26.40 11.17
C LYS A 13 20.77 -25.39 10.97
N ILE A 14 20.92 -24.14 11.46
CA ILE A 14 19.94 -23.07 11.26
C ILE A 14 19.77 -22.80 9.77
N THR A 15 20.87 -22.64 9.02
CA THR A 15 20.82 -22.41 7.56
C THR A 15 20.09 -23.55 6.83
N THR A 16 20.30 -24.81 7.25
CA THR A 16 19.60 -25.96 6.67
C THR A 16 18.09 -25.91 6.95
N LEU A 17 17.70 -25.54 8.18
CA LEU A 17 16.28 -25.35 8.55
C LEU A 17 15.64 -24.19 7.76
N ASP A 18 16.34 -23.09 7.58
CA ASP A 18 15.86 -21.95 6.79
C ASP A 18 15.59 -22.36 5.32
N GLN A 19 16.47 -23.16 4.72
CA GLN A 19 16.26 -23.70 3.37
C GLN A 19 15.02 -24.61 3.30
N GLN A 20 14.80 -25.45 4.32
CA GLN A 20 13.60 -26.29 4.40
C GLN A 20 12.33 -25.46 4.56
N LEU A 21 12.36 -24.40 5.37
CA LEU A 21 11.23 -23.46 5.54
C LEU A 21 10.89 -22.78 4.21
N LEU A 22 11.89 -22.30 3.46
CA LEU A 22 11.68 -21.71 2.13
C LEU A 22 11.02 -22.69 1.15
N ALA A 23 11.46 -23.95 1.14
CA ALA A 23 10.86 -24.98 0.29
C ALA A 23 9.39 -25.25 0.66
N LEU A 24 9.07 -25.34 1.96
CA LEU A 24 7.71 -25.51 2.46
C LEU A 24 6.82 -24.31 2.16
N PHE A 25 7.33 -23.08 2.25
CA PHE A 25 6.59 -21.87 1.85
C PHE A 25 6.28 -21.88 0.35
N ALA A 26 7.24 -22.27 -0.51
CA ALA A 26 7.02 -22.37 -1.95
C ALA A 26 5.96 -23.44 -2.29
N GLU A 27 6.02 -24.61 -1.68
CA GLU A 27 5.01 -25.67 -1.84
C GLU A 27 3.63 -25.20 -1.38
N ARG A 28 3.53 -24.58 -0.20
CA ARG A 28 2.28 -24.04 0.32
C ARG A 28 1.68 -22.99 -0.63
N ARG A 29 2.51 -22.12 -1.20
CA ARG A 29 2.09 -21.10 -2.17
C ARG A 29 1.51 -21.74 -3.43
N SER A 30 2.14 -22.80 -3.95
CA SER A 30 1.64 -23.59 -5.08
C SER A 30 0.27 -24.21 -4.79
N LEU A 31 0.07 -24.80 -3.59
CA LEU A 31 -1.21 -25.35 -3.16
C LEU A 31 -2.30 -24.26 -3.06
N THR A 32 -1.94 -23.05 -2.65
CA THR A 32 -2.84 -21.90 -2.59
C THR A 32 -3.39 -21.51 -3.98
N LEU A 33 -2.57 -21.59 -5.02
CA LEU A 33 -3.04 -21.38 -6.39
C LEU A 33 -4.04 -22.43 -6.84
N ASN A 34 -3.89 -23.68 -6.43
CA ASN A 34 -4.88 -24.75 -6.70
C ASN A 34 -6.22 -24.48 -6.00
N VAL A 35 -6.18 -23.88 -4.79
CA VAL A 35 -7.40 -23.41 -4.10
C VAL A 35 -8.05 -22.29 -4.91
N ALA A 36 -7.29 -21.33 -5.44
CA ALA A 36 -7.82 -20.26 -6.28
C ALA A 36 -8.50 -20.81 -7.55
N LYS A 37 -7.88 -21.78 -8.23
CA LYS A 37 -8.47 -22.48 -9.38
C LYS A 37 -9.82 -23.12 -9.04
N SER A 38 -9.89 -23.82 -7.91
CA SER A 38 -11.14 -24.44 -7.44
C SER A 38 -12.23 -23.39 -7.14
N LYS A 39 -11.86 -22.27 -6.49
CA LYS A 39 -12.78 -21.16 -6.19
C LYS A 39 -13.29 -20.46 -7.44
N ALA A 40 -12.45 -20.32 -8.49
CA ALA A 40 -12.85 -19.74 -9.77
C ALA A 40 -14.04 -20.47 -10.39
N HIS A 41 -14.05 -21.81 -10.33
CA HIS A 41 -15.15 -22.63 -10.87
C HIS A 41 -16.41 -22.59 -10.01
N GLN A 42 -16.32 -22.31 -8.71
CA GLN A 42 -17.45 -22.40 -7.76
C GLN A 42 -17.98 -21.04 -7.31
N VAL A 43 -17.41 -19.92 -7.78
CA VAL A 43 -17.74 -18.54 -7.38
C VAL A 43 -17.78 -18.37 -5.85
N ARG A 44 -16.78 -18.90 -5.14
CA ARG A 44 -16.66 -18.78 -3.69
C ARG A 44 -15.76 -17.61 -3.32
N PRO A 45 -16.05 -16.88 -2.24
CA PRO A 45 -15.18 -15.79 -1.77
C PRO A 45 -13.73 -16.25 -1.59
N VAL A 46 -12.80 -15.38 -1.95
CA VAL A 46 -11.36 -15.64 -1.75
C VAL A 46 -11.06 -15.87 -0.28
N ARG A 47 -11.67 -15.07 0.59
CA ARG A 47 -11.46 -15.12 2.02
C ARG A 47 -12.57 -15.88 2.74
N ASP A 48 -12.19 -16.75 3.65
CA ASP A 48 -13.07 -17.49 4.56
C ASP A 48 -12.56 -17.24 6.00
N GLN A 49 -13.06 -16.18 6.62
CA GLN A 49 -12.63 -15.73 7.95
C GLN A 49 -12.86 -16.79 9.03
N GLN A 50 -13.93 -17.56 8.95
CA GLN A 50 -14.21 -18.62 9.92
C GLN A 50 -13.14 -19.71 9.84
N ARG A 51 -12.82 -20.17 8.64
CA ARG A 51 -11.77 -21.18 8.42
C ARG A 51 -10.38 -20.67 8.81
N GLU A 52 -10.07 -19.41 8.56
CA GLU A 52 -8.82 -18.78 8.99
C GLU A 52 -8.71 -18.77 10.51
N GLN A 53 -9.79 -18.42 11.21
CA GLN A 53 -9.85 -18.42 12.67
C GLN A 53 -9.66 -19.83 13.25
N GLU A 54 -10.37 -20.82 12.71
CA GLU A 54 -10.25 -22.23 13.12
C GLU A 54 -8.82 -22.76 12.90
N LEU A 55 -8.19 -22.37 11.77
CA LEU A 55 -6.80 -22.69 11.46
C LEU A 55 -5.85 -22.11 12.50
N LEU A 56 -5.96 -20.81 12.80
CA LEU A 56 -5.08 -20.14 13.78
C LEU A 56 -5.21 -20.75 15.18
N ILE A 57 -6.44 -21.00 15.65
CA ILE A 57 -6.67 -21.66 16.95
C ILE A 57 -5.97 -23.01 17.02
N ARG A 58 -6.09 -23.83 15.97
CA ARG A 58 -5.44 -25.14 15.89
C ARG A 58 -3.91 -25.01 15.91
N LEU A 59 -3.38 -24.08 15.14
CA LEU A 59 -1.92 -23.86 15.03
C LEU A 59 -1.33 -23.33 16.34
N ILE A 60 -2.01 -22.45 17.04
CA ILE A 60 -1.60 -21.95 18.36
C ILE A 60 -1.53 -23.11 19.35
N LYS A 61 -2.54 -24.01 19.37
CA LYS A 61 -2.55 -25.19 20.23
C LYS A 61 -1.37 -26.12 19.91
N GLN A 62 -1.13 -26.40 18.64
CA GLN A 62 0.01 -27.22 18.20
C GLN A 62 1.35 -26.56 18.51
N GLY A 63 1.49 -25.25 18.26
CA GLY A 63 2.70 -24.48 18.58
C GLY A 63 3.09 -24.57 20.05
N LYS A 64 2.11 -24.57 20.96
CA LYS A 64 2.34 -24.72 22.37
C LYS A 64 2.97 -26.08 22.72
N GLU A 65 2.63 -27.15 22.00
CA GLU A 65 3.23 -28.48 22.16
C GLU A 65 4.72 -28.50 21.75
N TYR A 66 5.12 -27.60 20.85
CA TYR A 66 6.51 -27.37 20.41
C TYR A 66 7.25 -26.29 21.21
N GLY A 67 6.64 -25.73 22.26
CA GLY A 67 7.24 -24.66 23.07
C GLY A 67 7.20 -23.27 22.43
N LEU A 68 6.35 -23.07 21.41
CA LEU A 68 6.17 -21.76 20.76
C LEU A 68 5.03 -20.99 21.44
N ASP A 69 5.25 -19.69 21.67
CA ASP A 69 4.20 -18.84 22.24
C ASP A 69 3.12 -18.48 21.20
N ALA A 70 1.92 -18.17 21.71
CA ALA A 70 0.76 -17.88 20.87
C ALA A 70 0.95 -16.64 19.98
N HIS A 71 1.64 -15.60 20.47
CA HIS A 71 1.88 -14.37 19.73
C HIS A 71 2.79 -14.64 18.52
N TYR A 72 3.88 -15.37 18.72
CA TYR A 72 4.79 -15.75 17.64
C TYR A 72 4.08 -16.55 16.55
N VAL A 73 3.34 -17.61 16.94
CA VAL A 73 2.57 -18.43 15.99
C VAL A 73 1.54 -17.61 15.24
N THR A 74 0.81 -16.73 15.93
CA THR A 74 -0.21 -15.87 15.31
C THR A 74 0.42 -14.93 14.28
N SER A 75 1.50 -14.23 14.63
CA SER A 75 2.16 -13.27 13.75
C SER A 75 2.68 -13.92 12.47
N VAL A 76 3.38 -15.05 12.59
CA VAL A 76 3.91 -15.78 11.44
C VAL A 76 2.78 -16.27 10.53
N PHE A 77 1.74 -16.90 11.09
CA PHE A 77 0.67 -17.46 10.26
C PHE A 77 -0.29 -16.42 9.71
N GLN A 78 -0.46 -15.25 10.33
CA GLN A 78 -1.17 -14.13 9.75
C GLN A 78 -0.49 -13.62 8.48
N MET A 79 0.84 -13.45 8.47
CA MET A 79 1.58 -13.09 7.25
C MET A 79 1.43 -14.13 6.13
N ILE A 80 1.46 -15.42 6.50
CA ILE A 80 1.28 -16.52 5.55
C ILE A 80 -0.15 -16.54 4.98
N ILE A 81 -1.17 -16.25 5.79
CA ILE A 81 -2.58 -16.17 5.35
C ILE A 81 -2.76 -14.97 4.41
N GLU A 82 -2.24 -13.80 4.78
CA GLU A 82 -2.26 -12.60 3.95
C GLU A 82 -1.65 -12.86 2.56
N ASP A 83 -0.42 -13.40 2.51
CA ASP A 83 0.23 -13.78 1.24
C ASP A 83 -0.63 -14.75 0.42
N SER A 84 -1.27 -15.73 1.08
CA SER A 84 -2.15 -16.71 0.43
C SER A 84 -3.38 -16.05 -0.19
N VAL A 85 -4.02 -15.11 0.51
CA VAL A 85 -5.19 -14.37 0.02
C VAL A 85 -4.80 -13.49 -1.16
N LEU A 86 -3.73 -12.72 -1.06
CA LEU A 86 -3.24 -11.84 -2.12
C LEU A 86 -2.84 -12.61 -3.40
N ASN A 87 -2.21 -13.77 -3.26
CA ASN A 87 -1.88 -14.61 -4.42
C ASN A 87 -3.14 -15.19 -5.10
N GLN A 88 -4.16 -15.59 -4.31
CA GLN A 88 -5.45 -16.02 -4.87
C GLN A 88 -6.15 -14.87 -5.60
N GLN A 89 -6.15 -13.66 -5.02
CA GLN A 89 -6.72 -12.47 -5.65
C GLN A 89 -6.02 -12.16 -6.97
N ALA A 90 -4.68 -12.13 -6.99
CA ALA A 90 -3.90 -11.87 -8.19
C ALA A 90 -4.25 -12.87 -9.31
N TYR A 91 -4.32 -14.17 -9.01
CA TYR A 91 -4.70 -15.20 -9.97
C TYR A 91 -6.13 -15.01 -10.53
N LEU A 92 -7.12 -14.76 -9.66
CA LEU A 92 -8.50 -14.54 -10.09
C LEU A 92 -8.66 -13.24 -10.89
N GLN A 93 -7.87 -12.23 -10.54
CA GLN A 93 -7.86 -10.96 -11.27
C GLN A 93 -7.26 -11.11 -12.68
N THR A 94 -6.22 -11.92 -12.85
CA THR A 94 -5.68 -12.29 -14.16
C THR A 94 -6.74 -13.00 -15.01
N LEU A 95 -7.49 -13.94 -14.42
CA LEU A 95 -8.58 -14.63 -15.15
C LEU A 95 -9.72 -13.67 -15.59
N ALA A 96 -10.05 -12.68 -14.76
CA ALA A 96 -11.08 -11.68 -15.10
C ALA A 96 -10.59 -10.71 -16.20
N ASN A 97 -9.27 -10.58 -16.39
CA ASN A 97 -8.66 -9.63 -17.31
C ASN A 97 -7.64 -10.30 -18.26
N PRO A 98 -8.03 -11.26 -19.08
CA PRO A 98 -7.09 -12.08 -19.86
C PRO A 98 -6.29 -11.29 -20.90
N ASN A 99 -6.70 -10.05 -21.21
CA ASN A 99 -6.02 -9.17 -22.17
C ASN A 99 -5.05 -8.18 -21.53
N ILE A 100 -4.82 -8.27 -20.22
CA ILE A 100 -3.98 -7.32 -19.45
C ILE A 100 -2.67 -8.00 -18.98
N GLU A 101 -2.38 -9.22 -19.38
CA GLU A 101 -1.09 -9.87 -19.10
C GLU A 101 0.04 -9.19 -19.87
N LEU A 102 0.77 -8.32 -19.17
CA LEU A 102 2.00 -7.74 -19.65
C LEU A 102 3.15 -8.31 -18.80
N PRO A 103 4.09 -9.08 -19.38
CA PRO A 103 5.28 -9.54 -18.65
C PRO A 103 6.15 -8.36 -18.19
N THR A 104 6.05 -7.25 -18.89
CA THR A 104 6.70 -5.99 -18.55
C THR A 104 5.67 -4.88 -18.51
N VAL A 105 5.65 -4.11 -17.42
CA VAL A 105 4.78 -2.95 -17.22
C VAL A 105 5.60 -1.68 -17.05
N SER A 106 5.11 -0.57 -17.58
CA SER A 106 5.69 0.76 -17.37
C SER A 106 4.86 1.54 -16.37
N VAL A 107 5.53 2.12 -15.35
CA VAL A 107 4.86 2.79 -14.22
C VAL A 107 5.47 4.16 -13.98
N ALA A 108 4.63 5.20 -14.04
CA ALA A 108 4.99 6.55 -13.62
C ALA A 108 4.69 6.74 -12.13
N PHE A 109 5.59 7.39 -11.40
CA PHE A 109 5.46 7.68 -9.97
C PHE A 109 6.19 8.97 -9.60
N LEU A 110 5.82 9.57 -8.46
CA LEU A 110 6.43 10.81 -7.99
C LEU A 110 7.84 10.56 -7.44
N GLY A 111 8.80 11.38 -7.88
CA GLY A 111 10.19 11.33 -7.44
C GLY A 111 11.03 10.29 -8.19
N ASN A 112 12.14 9.92 -7.57
CA ASN A 112 13.14 9.04 -8.16
C ASN A 112 13.16 7.66 -7.47
N LYS A 113 14.05 6.78 -7.94
CA LYS A 113 14.33 5.47 -7.37
C LYS A 113 14.57 5.57 -5.85
N GLY A 114 13.90 4.71 -5.08
CA GLY A 114 13.98 4.71 -3.61
C GLY A 114 12.97 5.63 -2.90
N SER A 115 12.17 6.43 -3.63
CA SER A 115 11.03 7.14 -3.04
C SER A 115 9.95 6.17 -2.57
N TYR A 116 9.08 6.57 -1.64
CA TYR A 116 7.96 5.73 -1.20
C TYR A 116 7.00 5.36 -2.35
N SER A 117 6.82 6.24 -3.33
CA SER A 117 6.03 5.94 -4.53
C SER A 117 6.69 4.86 -5.41
N TYR A 118 8.02 4.89 -5.52
CA TYR A 118 8.81 3.83 -6.15
C TYR A 118 8.62 2.49 -5.43
N LEU A 119 8.79 2.47 -4.10
CA LEU A 119 8.65 1.25 -3.29
C LEU A 119 7.22 0.68 -3.38
N ALA A 120 6.20 1.55 -3.34
CA ALA A 120 4.81 1.15 -3.52
C ALA A 120 4.56 0.52 -4.89
N SER A 121 5.15 1.08 -5.98
CA SER A 121 5.06 0.54 -7.33
C SER A 121 5.66 -0.86 -7.41
N HIS A 122 6.87 -1.04 -6.92
CA HIS A 122 7.55 -2.34 -6.90
C HIS A 122 6.78 -3.39 -6.08
N ARG A 123 6.28 -3.00 -4.91
CA ARG A 123 5.48 -3.88 -4.05
C ARG A 123 4.17 -4.29 -4.72
N TYR A 124 3.46 -3.36 -5.38
CA TYR A 124 2.22 -3.66 -6.09
C TYR A 124 2.43 -4.65 -7.23
N PHE A 125 3.46 -4.45 -8.05
CA PHE A 125 3.72 -5.28 -9.22
C PHE A 125 4.53 -6.55 -8.94
N SER A 126 5.09 -6.73 -7.73
CA SER A 126 5.87 -7.93 -7.36
C SER A 126 5.16 -9.27 -7.58
N ARG A 127 3.83 -9.28 -7.66
CA ARG A 127 2.99 -10.46 -7.89
C ARG A 127 2.29 -10.45 -9.25
N ARG A 128 2.51 -9.41 -10.09
CA ARG A 128 1.70 -9.14 -11.29
C ARG A 128 2.49 -9.00 -12.57
N ALA A 129 3.76 -8.64 -12.48
CA ALA A 129 4.62 -8.44 -13.62
C ALA A 129 6.02 -9.01 -13.34
N GLU A 130 6.69 -9.48 -14.38
CA GLU A 130 8.07 -9.97 -14.28
C GLU A 130 9.07 -8.80 -14.23
N ASN A 131 8.77 -7.72 -14.97
CA ASN A 131 9.64 -6.56 -15.09
C ASN A 131 8.82 -5.27 -14.97
N ILE A 132 9.46 -4.23 -14.39
CA ILE A 132 8.90 -2.89 -14.26
C ILE A 132 9.85 -1.91 -14.96
N ILE A 133 9.30 -1.12 -15.89
CA ILE A 133 9.98 0.04 -16.48
C ILE A 133 9.57 1.26 -15.65
N GLU A 134 10.53 1.85 -14.99
CA GLU A 134 10.37 2.94 -14.04
C GLU A 134 10.34 4.30 -14.75
N CYS A 135 9.37 5.15 -14.43
CA CYS A 135 9.27 6.51 -14.93
C CYS A 135 9.06 7.48 -13.75
N GLY A 136 10.14 8.06 -13.24
CA GLY A 136 10.08 9.08 -12.20
C GLY A 136 9.55 10.41 -12.76
N CYS A 137 8.58 11.00 -12.07
CA CYS A 137 7.96 12.28 -12.43
C CYS A 137 8.15 13.32 -11.34
N GLN A 138 8.05 14.60 -11.70
CA GLN A 138 8.21 15.72 -10.77
C GLN A 138 6.89 16.20 -10.16
N SER A 139 5.76 15.88 -10.81
CA SER A 139 4.43 16.28 -10.35
C SER A 139 3.38 15.20 -10.60
N PHE A 140 2.26 15.25 -9.87
CA PHE A 140 1.12 14.37 -10.12
C PHE A 140 0.49 14.60 -11.50
N ALA A 141 0.49 15.85 -11.97
CA ALA A 141 0.03 16.19 -13.31
C ALA A 141 0.88 15.53 -14.40
N ASP A 142 2.20 15.45 -14.22
CA ASP A 142 3.09 14.73 -15.13
C ASP A 142 2.78 13.25 -15.17
N ILE A 143 2.55 12.61 -14.00
CA ILE A 143 2.16 11.20 -13.93
C ILE A 143 0.91 10.97 -14.77
N MET A 144 -0.14 11.78 -14.55
CA MET A 144 -1.40 11.66 -15.29
C MET A 144 -1.18 11.80 -16.80
N LYS A 145 -0.40 12.79 -17.22
CA LYS A 145 -0.07 13.04 -18.63
C LYS A 145 0.70 11.88 -19.27
N GLN A 146 1.66 11.28 -18.56
CA GLN A 146 2.42 10.12 -19.06
C GLN A 146 1.49 8.92 -19.31
N VAL A 147 0.52 8.67 -18.43
CA VAL A 147 -0.45 7.58 -18.59
C VAL A 147 -1.46 7.92 -19.69
N GLU A 148 -2.03 9.11 -19.73
CA GLU A 148 -3.02 9.55 -20.73
C GLU A 148 -2.46 9.53 -22.14
N SER A 149 -1.21 9.95 -22.32
CA SER A 149 -0.52 9.92 -23.62
C SER A 149 -0.11 8.51 -24.07
N GLY A 150 -0.13 7.52 -23.18
CA GLY A 150 0.26 6.16 -23.48
C GLY A 150 1.78 5.89 -23.43
N HIS A 151 2.57 6.83 -22.93
CA HIS A 151 4.00 6.62 -22.73
C HIS A 151 4.29 5.59 -21.64
N VAL A 152 3.41 5.51 -20.64
CA VAL A 152 3.44 4.47 -19.60
C VAL A 152 2.06 3.81 -19.48
N ASP A 153 2.04 2.61 -18.89
CA ASP A 153 0.80 1.83 -18.72
C ASP A 153 0.02 2.29 -17.50
N TYR A 154 0.73 2.60 -16.41
CA TYR A 154 0.17 2.90 -15.10
C TYR A 154 0.77 4.14 -14.47
N GLY A 155 -0.01 4.79 -13.60
CA GLY A 155 0.45 5.85 -12.70
C GLY A 155 0.20 5.48 -11.24
N MET A 156 1.22 5.61 -10.38
CA MET A 156 1.12 5.39 -8.93
C MET A 156 1.03 6.74 -8.22
N LEU A 157 -0.07 6.97 -7.51
CA LEU A 157 -0.40 8.23 -6.86
C LEU A 157 -0.67 8.03 -5.36
N PRO A 158 0.03 8.70 -4.44
CA PRO A 158 -0.32 8.69 -3.02
C PRO A 158 -1.59 9.51 -2.81
N ILE A 159 -2.66 8.92 -2.27
CA ILE A 159 -3.93 9.62 -2.09
C ILE A 159 -4.15 10.11 -0.66
N GLU A 160 -3.63 9.37 0.32
CA GLU A 160 -3.72 9.73 1.74
C GLU A 160 -2.58 9.12 2.56
N ASN A 161 -2.29 9.72 3.70
CA ASN A 161 -1.34 9.24 4.68
C ASN A 161 -1.96 9.33 6.08
N THR A 162 -1.74 8.32 6.92
CA THR A 162 -2.33 8.25 8.26
C THR A 162 -1.88 9.36 9.21
N SER A 163 -0.73 9.99 8.95
CA SER A 163 -0.17 11.08 9.74
C SER A 163 -0.51 12.47 9.19
N SER A 164 -0.44 12.66 7.87
CA SER A 164 -0.64 13.98 7.22
C SER A 164 -2.02 14.16 6.57
N GLY A 165 -2.84 13.11 6.54
CA GLY A 165 -4.18 13.18 5.95
C GLY A 165 -4.21 13.06 4.44
N SER A 166 -5.21 13.66 3.82
CA SER A 166 -5.47 13.61 2.37
C SER A 166 -4.44 14.41 1.58
N ILE A 167 -4.03 13.88 0.42
CA ILE A 167 -3.10 14.55 -0.50
C ILE A 167 -3.95 15.28 -1.56
N ASN A 168 -4.27 16.53 -1.25
CA ASN A 168 -5.24 17.34 -1.97
C ASN A 168 -4.96 17.46 -3.46
N GLU A 169 -3.70 17.62 -3.85
CA GLU A 169 -3.28 17.74 -5.26
C GLU A 169 -3.65 16.50 -6.09
N VAL A 170 -3.66 15.30 -5.47
CA VAL A 170 -4.05 14.07 -6.17
C VAL A 170 -5.55 14.07 -6.46
N TYR A 171 -6.37 14.51 -5.50
CA TYR A 171 -7.81 14.66 -5.75
C TYR A 171 -8.09 15.69 -6.85
N ASP A 172 -7.31 16.77 -6.90
CA ASP A 172 -7.48 17.82 -7.91
C ASP A 172 -7.18 17.30 -9.33
N VAL A 173 -6.14 16.48 -9.52
CA VAL A 173 -5.86 15.89 -10.84
C VAL A 173 -6.88 14.80 -11.23
N LEU A 174 -7.51 14.13 -10.26
CA LEU A 174 -8.57 13.16 -10.52
C LEU A 174 -9.89 13.78 -11.00
N GLN A 175 -10.14 15.06 -10.74
CA GLN A 175 -11.36 15.77 -11.19
C GLN A 175 -11.57 15.68 -12.69
N HIS A 176 -10.51 15.88 -13.45
CA HIS A 176 -10.57 16.11 -14.90
C HIS A 176 -10.01 14.95 -15.73
N THR A 177 -9.53 13.89 -15.08
CA THR A 177 -8.91 12.77 -15.81
C THR A 177 -9.94 11.87 -16.48
N ASN A 178 -9.53 11.26 -17.60
CA ASN A 178 -10.22 10.13 -18.22
C ASN A 178 -9.63 8.77 -17.80
N LEU A 179 -8.63 8.77 -16.92
CA LEU A 179 -8.05 7.55 -16.38
C LEU A 179 -9.00 6.88 -15.39
N SER A 180 -8.82 5.58 -15.23
CA SER A 180 -9.56 4.78 -14.25
C SER A 180 -8.63 4.34 -13.12
N ILE A 181 -9.12 4.37 -11.89
CA ILE A 181 -8.43 3.75 -10.75
C ILE A 181 -8.60 2.23 -10.89
N VAL A 182 -7.47 1.51 -10.95
CA VAL A 182 -7.42 0.07 -11.21
C VAL A 182 -6.81 -0.73 -10.06
N GLY A 183 -6.35 -0.06 -9.01
CA GLY A 183 -5.77 -0.72 -7.84
C GLY A 183 -5.47 0.24 -6.72
N GLU A 184 -5.19 -0.32 -5.55
CA GLU A 184 -4.68 0.40 -4.39
C GLU A 184 -3.60 -0.43 -3.70
N ILE A 185 -2.70 0.24 -2.98
CA ILE A 185 -1.76 -0.41 -2.07
C ILE A 185 -1.49 0.49 -0.87
N THR A 186 -1.34 -0.13 0.30
CA THR A 186 -0.91 0.55 1.52
C THR A 186 0.58 0.28 1.73
N GLN A 187 1.38 1.34 1.78
CA GLN A 187 2.83 1.29 2.00
C GLN A 187 3.15 1.81 3.39
N PRO A 188 3.83 1.03 4.25
CA PRO A 188 4.39 1.53 5.49
C PRO A 188 5.41 2.65 5.23
N ILE A 189 5.35 3.68 6.05
CA ILE A 189 6.26 4.84 6.01
C ILE A 189 7.13 4.80 7.25
N GLU A 190 8.24 4.11 7.15
CA GLU A 190 9.21 3.99 8.25
C GLU A 190 10.42 4.88 7.95
N HIS A 191 10.63 5.87 8.80
CA HIS A 191 11.78 6.76 8.67
C HIS A 191 12.94 6.26 9.52
N CYS A 192 14.09 6.17 8.86
CA CYS A 192 15.38 5.84 9.46
C CYS A 192 16.37 7.00 9.24
N LEU A 193 17.33 7.13 10.15
CA LEU A 193 18.52 7.92 9.90
C LEU A 193 19.54 7.02 9.23
N LEU A 194 19.93 7.36 8.00
CA LEU A 194 20.81 6.55 7.15
C LEU A 194 22.14 7.27 6.94
N THR A 195 23.21 6.49 6.77
CA THR A 195 24.56 7.00 6.53
C THR A 195 25.27 6.18 5.45
N ALA A 196 26.18 6.81 4.68
CA ALA A 196 26.95 6.15 3.64
C ALA A 196 28.14 5.37 4.20
N VAL A 197 28.68 5.82 5.32
CA VAL A 197 29.83 5.22 5.99
C VAL A 197 29.50 4.87 7.43
N ASN A 198 30.28 3.98 8.03
CA ASN A 198 30.12 3.62 9.44
C ASN A 198 30.50 4.81 10.34
N THR A 199 29.54 5.28 11.13
CA THR A 199 29.66 6.46 11.99
C THR A 199 28.81 6.31 13.24
N THR A 200 28.83 7.31 14.13
CA THR A 200 27.98 7.37 15.33
C THR A 200 27.11 8.61 15.30
N LEU A 201 25.99 8.59 16.01
CA LEU A 201 25.04 9.70 16.04
C LEU A 201 25.72 11.01 16.52
N SER A 202 26.68 10.93 17.42
CA SER A 202 27.44 12.09 17.93
C SER A 202 28.36 12.74 16.91
N GLN A 203 28.70 12.05 15.84
CA GLN A 203 29.56 12.59 14.75
C GLN A 203 28.74 13.31 13.70
N ILE A 204 27.43 13.08 13.62
CA ILE A 204 26.56 13.70 12.64
C ILE A 204 26.44 15.20 12.88
N LYS A 205 26.70 15.98 11.84
CA LYS A 205 26.62 17.45 11.82
C LYS A 205 25.56 17.95 10.84
N THR A 206 25.27 17.20 9.78
CA THR A 206 24.33 17.59 8.73
C THR A 206 23.36 16.45 8.44
N ILE A 207 22.06 16.78 8.37
CA ILE A 207 21.01 15.84 7.94
C ILE A 207 20.35 16.41 6.68
N TYR A 208 20.40 15.64 5.59
CA TYR A 208 19.65 15.90 4.37
C TYR A 208 18.27 15.26 4.45
N ALA A 209 17.22 16.00 4.15
CA ALA A 209 15.87 15.43 4.11
C ALA A 209 14.88 16.31 3.35
N HIS A 210 13.81 15.69 2.85
CA HIS A 210 12.64 16.39 2.38
C HIS A 210 11.81 16.94 3.56
N GLY A 211 11.07 18.03 3.36
CA GLY A 211 10.33 18.71 4.43
C GLY A 211 9.32 17.84 5.18
N GLN A 212 8.63 16.92 4.49
CA GLN A 212 7.63 16.06 5.11
C GLN A 212 8.24 15.03 6.11
N PRO A 213 9.27 14.23 5.77
CA PRO A 213 10.00 13.42 6.74
C PRO A 213 10.55 14.20 7.92
N LEU A 214 11.04 15.43 7.71
CA LEU A 214 11.52 16.30 8.80
C LEU A 214 10.42 16.58 9.81
N ALA A 215 9.24 17.00 9.35
CA ALA A 215 8.08 17.25 10.21
C ALA A 215 7.63 15.98 10.95
N GLN A 216 7.67 14.83 10.29
CA GLN A 216 7.31 13.53 10.87
C GLN A 216 8.36 12.96 11.85
N CYS A 217 9.58 13.50 11.87
CA CYS A 217 10.67 13.10 12.77
C CYS A 217 11.07 14.21 13.76
N SER A 218 10.25 15.25 13.95
CA SER A 218 10.58 16.42 14.76
C SER A 218 10.99 16.05 16.21
N ASN A 219 10.28 15.12 16.86
CA ASN A 219 10.61 14.66 18.21
C ASN A 219 12.00 14.01 18.33
N PHE A 220 12.49 13.39 17.28
CA PHE A 220 13.83 12.86 17.22
C PHE A 220 14.84 14.00 16.99
N LEU A 221 14.56 14.91 16.06
CA LEU A 221 15.44 16.01 15.69
C LEU A 221 15.62 17.02 16.83
N ASP A 222 14.56 17.31 17.59
CA ASP A 222 14.60 18.23 18.74
C ASP A 222 15.55 17.78 19.86
N LYS A 223 15.86 16.48 19.91
CA LYS A 223 16.85 15.93 20.86
C LYS A 223 18.29 16.03 20.37
N GLN A 224 18.49 16.39 19.10
CA GLN A 224 19.79 16.50 18.49
C GLN A 224 20.24 17.97 18.49
N HIS A 225 21.26 18.28 19.28
CA HIS A 225 21.83 19.61 19.36
C HIS A 225 22.94 19.79 18.31
N ASN A 226 22.99 20.97 17.69
CA ASN A 226 24.03 21.36 16.74
C ASN A 226 24.04 20.59 15.39
N ILE A 227 22.90 20.07 14.96
CA ILE A 227 22.75 19.47 13.63
C ILE A 227 22.17 20.52 12.66
N ARG A 228 22.81 20.67 11.51
CA ARG A 228 22.33 21.48 10.39
C ARG A 228 21.38 20.63 9.54
N ILE A 229 20.23 21.20 9.19
CA ILE A 229 19.28 20.58 8.28
C ILE A 229 19.46 21.16 6.88
N GLU A 230 19.66 20.30 5.89
CA GLU A 230 19.70 20.63 4.47
C GLU A 230 18.44 20.07 3.79
N TYR A 231 17.67 20.96 3.19
CA TYR A 231 16.41 20.60 2.52
C TYR A 231 16.68 20.09 1.11
N CYS A 232 16.05 18.95 0.77
CA CYS A 232 16.06 18.35 -0.56
C CYS A 232 14.64 18.31 -1.13
N GLU A 233 14.53 18.32 -2.45
CA GLU A 233 13.24 18.26 -3.15
C GLU A 233 12.55 16.90 -2.98
N SER A 234 13.32 15.84 -2.72
CA SER A 234 12.78 14.51 -2.45
C SER A 234 13.66 13.69 -1.51
N THR A 235 13.07 12.67 -0.87
CA THR A 235 13.82 11.70 -0.03
C THR A 235 14.87 10.94 -0.86
N ALA A 236 14.57 10.63 -2.12
CA ALA A 236 15.50 9.92 -3.00
C ALA A 236 16.70 10.78 -3.37
N GLU A 237 16.50 12.08 -3.62
CA GLU A 237 17.57 13.05 -3.85
C GLU A 237 18.47 13.17 -2.62
N ALA A 238 17.89 13.30 -1.42
CA ALA A 238 18.64 13.34 -0.18
C ALA A 238 19.52 12.09 -0.01
N MET A 239 18.99 10.89 -0.32
CA MET A 239 19.75 9.65 -0.26
C MET A 239 20.88 9.60 -1.30
N ALA A 240 20.63 10.06 -2.52
CA ALA A 240 21.65 10.13 -3.57
C ALA A 240 22.80 11.06 -3.17
N GLN A 241 22.51 12.26 -2.66
CA GLN A 241 23.52 13.22 -2.20
C GLN A 241 24.37 12.66 -1.04
N ALA A 242 23.75 12.03 -0.04
CA ALA A 242 24.48 11.42 1.06
C ALA A 242 25.38 10.28 0.58
N ALA A 243 24.92 9.49 -0.40
CA ALA A 243 25.71 8.40 -0.99
C ALA A 243 26.93 8.92 -1.78
N GLU A 244 26.82 10.07 -2.46
CA GLU A 244 27.93 10.68 -3.20
C GLU A 244 28.97 11.29 -2.26
N LEU A 245 28.54 11.93 -1.17
CA LEU A 245 29.43 12.64 -0.25
C LEU A 245 30.35 11.72 0.52
N GLN A 246 29.93 10.49 0.86
CA GLN A 246 30.74 9.52 1.64
C GLN A 246 31.37 10.11 2.91
N ASP A 247 30.65 11.03 3.58
CA ASP A 247 31.11 11.80 4.73
C ASP A 247 30.52 11.22 6.03
N GLU A 248 31.37 10.93 7.01
CA GLU A 248 31.00 10.41 8.33
C GLU A 248 30.16 11.39 9.16
N THR A 249 30.12 12.67 8.80
CA THR A 249 29.34 13.71 9.48
C THR A 249 27.97 13.96 8.84
N VAL A 250 27.67 13.24 7.76
CA VAL A 250 26.43 13.40 6.98
C VAL A 250 25.50 12.23 7.20
N ALA A 251 24.22 12.54 7.42
CA ALA A 251 23.14 11.57 7.46
C ALA A 251 21.95 12.04 6.63
N VAL A 252 21.03 11.13 6.32
CA VAL A 252 19.80 11.40 5.58
C VAL A 252 18.60 10.73 6.25
N ILE A 253 17.43 11.36 6.19
CA ILE A 253 16.18 10.73 6.62
C ILE A 253 15.52 10.07 5.40
N GLY A 254 15.30 8.75 5.48
CA GLY A 254 14.69 7.96 4.44
C GLY A 254 14.21 6.60 4.94
N SER A 255 13.65 5.78 4.04
CA SER A 255 13.34 4.38 4.35
C SER A 255 14.61 3.53 4.29
N GLU A 256 14.70 2.49 5.12
CA GLU A 256 15.82 1.55 5.07
C GLU A 256 15.91 0.86 3.70
N GLU A 257 14.75 0.44 3.16
CA GLU A 257 14.65 -0.21 1.85
C GLU A 257 15.14 0.70 0.71
N GLY A 258 14.72 1.99 0.72
CA GLY A 258 15.23 3.00 -0.21
C GLY A 258 16.74 3.23 -0.04
N GLY A 259 17.21 3.30 1.20
CA GLY A 259 18.63 3.47 1.53
C GLY A 259 19.52 2.36 0.97
N HIS A 260 19.09 1.11 1.02
CA HIS A 260 19.83 -0.01 0.45
C HIS A 260 20.10 0.15 -1.05
N LEU A 261 19.19 0.80 -1.81
CA LEU A 261 19.39 1.06 -3.24
C LEU A 261 20.54 2.04 -3.52
N TYR A 262 20.88 2.87 -2.52
CA TYR A 262 21.98 3.84 -2.55
C TYR A 262 23.18 3.39 -1.70
N GLN A 263 23.20 2.12 -1.25
CA GLN A 263 24.26 1.56 -0.40
C GLN A 263 24.40 2.29 0.96
N LEU A 264 23.32 2.89 1.43
CA LEU A 264 23.23 3.49 2.76
C LEU A 264 22.83 2.45 3.80
N SER A 265 23.32 2.64 5.02
CA SER A 265 22.98 1.78 6.18
C SER A 265 22.21 2.57 7.24
N ALA A 266 21.26 1.92 7.91
CA ALA A 266 20.52 2.54 8.98
C ALA A 266 21.37 2.70 10.23
N LEU A 267 21.71 3.95 10.59
CA LEU A 267 22.33 4.31 11.85
C LEU A 267 21.32 4.22 13.00
N GLN A 268 20.09 4.67 12.75
CA GLN A 268 18.97 4.57 13.70
C GLN A 268 17.66 4.32 12.94
N LYS A 269 16.88 3.34 13.42
CA LYS A 269 15.57 2.99 12.85
C LYS A 269 14.43 3.60 13.66
N SER A 270 13.26 3.68 13.04
CA SER A 270 12.00 4.07 13.68
C SER A 270 12.08 5.44 14.38
N ILE A 271 12.62 6.46 13.67
CA ILE A 271 12.79 7.81 14.21
C ILE A 271 11.55 8.69 14.05
N ALA A 272 10.48 8.18 13.42
CA ALA A 272 9.24 8.91 13.23
C ALA A 272 8.51 9.18 14.57
N ASN A 273 7.74 10.27 14.63
CA ASN A 273 6.93 10.66 15.79
C ASN A 273 5.82 9.64 16.10
N GLN A 274 5.31 8.96 15.06
CA GLN A 274 4.26 7.95 15.16
C GLN A 274 4.81 6.59 14.74
N SER A 275 4.54 5.56 15.53
CA SER A 275 4.93 4.17 15.25
C SER A 275 4.16 3.56 14.08
N GLU A 276 2.90 3.99 13.90
CA GLU A 276 1.99 3.55 12.84
C GLU A 276 1.84 4.68 11.82
N ASN A 277 2.59 4.60 10.72
CA ASN A 277 2.50 5.57 9.63
C ASN A 277 2.41 4.82 8.30
N HIS A 278 1.32 5.02 7.57
CA HIS A 278 1.05 4.36 6.30
C HIS A 278 0.56 5.38 5.27
N SER A 279 1.01 5.22 4.05
CA SER A 279 0.44 5.93 2.90
C SER A 279 -0.36 4.95 2.03
N ARG A 280 -1.57 5.35 1.68
CA ARG A 280 -2.39 4.67 0.69
C ARG A 280 -2.10 5.26 -0.68
N PHE A 281 -1.76 4.39 -1.61
CA PHE A 281 -1.55 4.72 -3.01
C PHE A 281 -2.66 4.12 -3.85
N ILE A 282 -3.02 4.83 -4.92
CA ILE A 282 -3.91 4.34 -5.98
C ILE A 282 -3.12 4.16 -7.26
N LEU A 283 -3.52 3.17 -8.04
CA LEU A 283 -2.99 2.92 -9.38
C LEU A 283 -4.02 3.35 -10.42
N VAL A 284 -3.59 4.18 -11.37
CA VAL A 284 -4.44 4.65 -12.47
C VAL A 284 -3.96 4.10 -13.81
N ALA A 285 -4.90 3.84 -14.72
CA ALA A 285 -4.63 3.34 -16.06
C ALA A 285 -5.66 3.92 -17.06
N ARG A 286 -5.36 3.80 -18.37
CA ARG A 286 -6.25 4.25 -19.45
C ARG A 286 -7.56 3.46 -19.54
N LYS A 287 -7.53 2.20 -19.18
CA LYS A 287 -8.70 1.31 -19.26
C LYS A 287 -9.07 0.82 -17.86
N PRO A 288 -10.36 0.79 -17.53
CA PRO A 288 -10.82 0.15 -16.31
C PRO A 288 -10.53 -1.37 -16.36
N ILE A 289 -10.47 -1.98 -15.19
CA ILE A 289 -10.35 -3.43 -15.05
C ILE A 289 -11.68 -4.03 -14.58
N ASP A 290 -11.87 -5.29 -14.87
CA ASP A 290 -12.93 -6.10 -14.26
C ASP A 290 -12.42 -6.67 -12.93
N VAL A 291 -13.20 -6.53 -11.88
CA VAL A 291 -12.91 -7.19 -10.61
C VAL A 291 -13.74 -8.45 -10.50
N ALA A 292 -13.09 -9.58 -10.24
CA ALA A 292 -13.79 -10.86 -10.06
C ALA A 292 -14.72 -10.80 -8.85
N GLU A 293 -15.93 -11.37 -8.95
CA GLU A 293 -16.96 -11.31 -7.90
C GLU A 293 -16.52 -11.93 -6.56
N GLN A 294 -15.59 -12.87 -6.62
CA GLN A 294 -15.01 -13.52 -5.44
C GLN A 294 -14.07 -12.63 -4.63
N ILE A 295 -13.64 -11.50 -5.21
CA ILE A 295 -12.67 -10.59 -4.62
C ILE A 295 -13.40 -9.41 -3.99
N PRO A 296 -13.13 -9.07 -2.72
CA PRO A 296 -13.59 -7.83 -2.13
C PRO A 296 -13.11 -6.64 -2.96
N ALA A 297 -14.02 -5.74 -3.31
CA ALA A 297 -13.75 -4.60 -4.18
C ALA A 297 -14.13 -3.27 -3.53
N LYS A 298 -13.44 -2.22 -3.93
CA LYS A 298 -13.87 -0.84 -3.73
C LYS A 298 -14.25 -0.22 -5.06
N THR A 299 -15.23 0.66 -5.03
CA THR A 299 -15.59 1.54 -6.14
C THR A 299 -15.38 2.98 -5.70
N ALA A 300 -14.55 3.71 -6.43
CA ALA A 300 -14.32 5.13 -6.21
C ALA A 300 -15.26 5.95 -7.09
N ILE A 301 -15.98 6.88 -6.49
CA ILE A 301 -16.98 7.73 -7.13
C ILE A 301 -16.64 9.18 -6.83
N ILE A 302 -16.80 10.04 -7.82
CA ILE A 302 -16.75 11.49 -7.65
C ILE A 302 -18.11 12.06 -8.00
N LEU A 303 -18.64 12.94 -7.17
CA LEU A 303 -19.92 13.59 -7.41
C LEU A 303 -19.92 15.08 -6.97
N ALA A 304 -20.74 15.88 -7.59
CA ALA A 304 -21.03 17.24 -7.17
C ALA A 304 -22.53 17.38 -6.90
N THR A 305 -22.87 17.83 -5.71
CA THR A 305 -24.27 18.06 -5.33
C THR A 305 -24.74 19.46 -5.71
N GLY A 306 -26.05 19.65 -5.85
CA GLY A 306 -26.62 20.98 -5.91
C GLY A 306 -26.46 21.73 -4.58
N GLN A 307 -26.47 23.07 -4.62
CA GLN A 307 -26.43 23.92 -3.41
C GLN A 307 -27.82 24.00 -2.73
N LYS A 308 -28.28 22.86 -2.19
CA LYS A 308 -29.52 22.76 -1.44
C LYS A 308 -29.23 22.21 -0.03
N PRO A 309 -29.96 22.67 1.01
CA PRO A 309 -29.84 22.07 2.32
C PRO A 309 -30.06 20.55 2.26
N GLY A 310 -29.12 19.78 2.79
CA GLY A 310 -29.23 18.31 2.84
C GLY A 310 -28.80 17.56 1.59
N ALA A 311 -28.41 18.22 0.48
CA ALA A 311 -28.09 17.56 -0.79
C ALA A 311 -27.07 16.41 -0.66
N LEU A 312 -25.97 16.60 0.08
CA LEU A 312 -25.01 15.53 0.34
C LEU A 312 -25.64 14.42 1.22
N VAL A 313 -26.43 14.79 2.23
CA VAL A 313 -27.07 13.83 3.13
C VAL A 313 -28.01 12.91 2.35
N GLU A 314 -28.78 13.44 1.40
CA GLU A 314 -29.67 12.64 0.53
C GLU A 314 -28.88 11.59 -0.25
N CYS A 315 -27.73 11.94 -0.83
CA CYS A 315 -26.84 10.98 -1.51
C CYS A 315 -26.31 9.89 -0.55
N LEU A 316 -25.90 10.29 0.65
CA LEU A 316 -25.39 9.34 1.67
C LEU A 316 -26.50 8.41 2.21
N LEU A 317 -27.74 8.89 2.32
CA LEU A 317 -28.89 8.08 2.69
C LEU A 317 -29.20 7.00 1.64
N VAL A 318 -29.04 7.29 0.36
CA VAL A 318 -29.18 6.30 -0.71
C VAL A 318 -28.19 5.16 -0.53
N LEU A 319 -26.90 5.47 -0.29
CA LEU A 319 -25.89 4.45 -0.02
C LEU A 319 -26.28 3.58 1.19
N LYS A 320 -26.65 4.22 2.29
CA LYS A 320 -27.12 3.53 3.51
C LYS A 320 -28.30 2.62 3.26
N ASN A 321 -29.34 3.10 2.54
CA ASN A 321 -30.57 2.36 2.29
C ASN A 321 -30.34 1.14 1.39
N ASN A 322 -29.36 1.23 0.48
CA ASN A 322 -28.92 0.12 -0.36
C ASN A 322 -27.88 -0.79 0.33
N GLY A 323 -27.58 -0.56 1.62
CA GLY A 323 -26.61 -1.38 2.39
C GLY A 323 -25.17 -1.24 1.95
N ILE A 324 -24.82 -0.14 1.29
CA ILE A 324 -23.45 0.12 0.80
C ILE A 324 -22.63 0.82 1.88
N ASN A 325 -21.52 0.19 2.27
CA ASN A 325 -20.58 0.78 3.22
C ASN A 325 -19.66 1.80 2.52
N MET A 326 -19.62 3.02 3.05
CA MET A 326 -18.69 4.07 2.62
C MET A 326 -17.47 4.07 3.52
N CYS A 327 -16.28 3.93 2.95
CA CYS A 327 -15.01 3.89 3.70
C CYS A 327 -14.17 5.17 3.55
N LYS A 328 -14.49 6.05 2.60
CA LYS A 328 -13.82 7.36 2.42
C LYS A 328 -14.83 8.40 1.93
N LEU A 329 -14.72 9.61 2.47
CA LEU A 329 -15.38 10.82 1.98
C LEU A 329 -14.38 11.98 2.07
N GLU A 330 -14.15 12.67 0.96
CA GLU A 330 -13.28 13.83 0.88
C GLU A 330 -13.96 14.93 0.05
N SER A 331 -13.93 16.19 0.49
CA SER A 331 -14.46 17.32 -0.29
C SER A 331 -13.33 18.16 -0.86
N ARG A 332 -13.52 18.59 -2.11
CA ARG A 332 -12.58 19.49 -2.81
C ARG A 332 -13.32 20.58 -3.56
N PRO A 333 -12.82 21.82 -3.53
CA PRO A 333 -13.37 22.90 -4.35
C PRO A 333 -13.36 22.57 -5.83
N ILE A 334 -14.40 22.93 -6.54
CA ILE A 334 -14.44 22.83 -8.01
C ILE A 334 -13.72 24.04 -8.60
N GLN A 335 -12.66 23.80 -9.38
CA GLN A 335 -11.92 24.88 -10.03
C GLN A 335 -12.83 25.69 -10.95
N GLY A 336 -12.79 27.02 -10.82
CA GLY A 336 -13.61 27.94 -11.58
C GLY A 336 -15.08 28.08 -11.14
N ARG A 337 -15.48 27.41 -10.06
CA ARG A 337 -16.82 27.51 -9.45
C ARG A 337 -16.73 27.85 -7.98
N PRO A 338 -16.67 29.13 -7.60
CA PRO A 338 -16.56 29.52 -6.20
C PRO A 338 -17.70 28.94 -5.35
N TRP A 339 -17.33 28.36 -4.18
CA TRP A 339 -18.26 27.80 -3.20
C TRP A 339 -18.99 26.52 -3.63
N GLU A 340 -18.64 25.92 -4.80
CA GLU A 340 -19.07 24.59 -5.18
C GLU A 340 -18.00 23.56 -4.83
N GLU A 341 -18.43 22.42 -4.30
CA GLU A 341 -17.55 21.33 -3.90
C GLU A 341 -17.84 20.05 -4.68
N MET A 342 -16.79 19.30 -4.90
CA MET A 342 -16.82 17.95 -5.43
C MET A 342 -16.48 16.96 -4.30
N PHE A 343 -17.23 15.88 -4.21
CA PHE A 343 -17.06 14.86 -3.19
C PHE A 343 -16.49 13.60 -3.81
N TYR A 344 -15.41 13.10 -3.22
CA TYR A 344 -14.80 11.81 -3.53
C TYR A 344 -15.28 10.82 -2.49
N ILE A 345 -15.82 9.70 -2.97
CA ILE A 345 -16.42 8.66 -2.13
C ILE A 345 -15.85 7.32 -2.55
N ASP A 346 -15.25 6.58 -1.60
CA ASP A 346 -14.94 5.18 -1.80
C ASP A 346 -15.99 4.33 -1.08
N VAL A 347 -16.57 3.38 -1.79
CA VAL A 347 -17.52 2.41 -1.26
C VAL A 347 -16.99 0.99 -1.37
N GLU A 348 -17.26 0.16 -0.36
CA GLU A 348 -16.85 -1.25 -0.31
C GLU A 348 -17.85 -2.13 -1.06
N ALA A 349 -17.90 -1.95 -2.37
CA ALA A 349 -18.75 -2.75 -3.26
C ALA A 349 -18.12 -2.86 -4.65
N ASN A 350 -18.33 -4.01 -5.29
CA ASN A 350 -18.00 -4.20 -6.70
C ASN A 350 -18.99 -3.43 -7.55
N ILE A 351 -18.55 -2.74 -8.61
CA ILE A 351 -19.41 -1.99 -9.53
C ILE A 351 -20.49 -2.89 -10.20
N LYS A 352 -20.25 -4.19 -10.30
CA LYS A 352 -21.22 -5.17 -10.82
C LYS A 352 -22.29 -5.55 -9.81
N ASN A 353 -22.18 -5.14 -8.55
CA ASN A 353 -23.18 -5.41 -7.53
C ASN A 353 -24.47 -4.61 -7.83
N MET A 354 -25.59 -5.30 -7.89
CA MET A 354 -26.90 -4.69 -8.21
C MET A 354 -27.27 -3.57 -7.26
N ALA A 355 -27.04 -3.72 -5.93
CA ALA A 355 -27.33 -2.69 -4.95
C ALA A 355 -26.51 -1.41 -5.19
N LEU A 356 -25.24 -1.53 -5.61
CA LEU A 356 -24.43 -0.36 -5.96
C LEU A 356 -24.91 0.31 -7.25
N GLN A 357 -25.31 -0.48 -8.26
CA GLN A 357 -25.86 0.05 -9.51
C GLN A 357 -27.18 0.80 -9.26
N GLU A 358 -28.06 0.23 -8.44
CA GLU A 358 -29.30 0.88 -7.99
C GLU A 358 -29.00 2.17 -7.23
N ALA A 359 -28.06 2.15 -6.28
CA ALA A 359 -27.65 3.35 -5.56
C ALA A 359 -27.10 4.45 -6.48
N ILE A 360 -26.26 4.12 -7.46
CA ILE A 360 -25.73 5.09 -8.44
C ILE A 360 -26.88 5.68 -9.28
N ASN A 361 -27.84 4.86 -9.70
CA ASN A 361 -29.00 5.31 -10.47
C ASN A 361 -29.88 6.27 -9.63
N GLU A 362 -30.07 5.99 -8.34
CA GLU A 362 -30.83 6.86 -7.43
C GLU A 362 -30.09 8.16 -7.10
N ILE A 363 -28.75 8.13 -6.96
CA ILE A 363 -27.92 9.30 -6.69
C ILE A 363 -27.83 10.23 -7.91
N THR A 364 -27.83 9.68 -9.12
CA THR A 364 -27.65 10.46 -10.36
C THR A 364 -28.60 11.68 -10.47
N PRO A 365 -29.91 11.57 -10.24
CA PRO A 365 -30.82 12.72 -10.29
C PRO A 365 -30.68 13.68 -9.11
N LEU A 366 -29.99 13.31 -8.02
CA LEU A 366 -29.72 14.15 -6.84
C LEU A 366 -28.45 15.01 -6.99
N THR A 367 -27.68 14.74 -8.03
CA THR A 367 -26.35 15.36 -8.24
C THR A 367 -26.29 16.15 -9.53
N ASN A 368 -25.46 17.22 -9.55
CA ASN A 368 -25.16 17.96 -10.78
C ASN A 368 -24.17 17.19 -11.67
N PHE A 369 -23.35 16.34 -11.05
CA PHE A 369 -22.34 15.53 -11.72
C PHE A 369 -22.07 14.27 -10.88
N ILE A 370 -21.93 13.13 -11.53
CA ILE A 370 -21.47 11.87 -10.93
C ILE A 370 -20.62 11.11 -11.94
N LYS A 371 -19.51 10.56 -11.48
CA LYS A 371 -18.62 9.74 -12.30
C LYS A 371 -17.99 8.64 -11.43
N VAL A 372 -17.99 7.42 -11.93
CA VAL A 372 -17.20 6.34 -11.35
C VAL A 372 -15.75 6.49 -11.83
N LEU A 373 -14.84 6.68 -10.89
CA LEU A 373 -13.41 6.77 -11.17
C LEU A 373 -12.77 5.40 -11.41
N GLY A 374 -13.34 4.34 -10.83
CA GLY A 374 -12.88 2.97 -11.03
C GLY A 374 -13.41 2.01 -9.98
N CYS A 375 -13.33 0.72 -10.31
CA CYS A 375 -13.57 -0.38 -9.38
C CYS A 375 -12.30 -1.23 -9.33
N TYR A 376 -11.82 -1.54 -8.13
CA TYR A 376 -10.53 -2.21 -7.94
C TYR A 376 -10.55 -3.13 -6.71
N PRO A 377 -9.67 -4.17 -6.69
CA PRO A 377 -9.56 -5.09 -5.54
C PRO A 377 -9.13 -4.38 -4.27
N ILE A 378 -9.68 -4.80 -3.13
CA ILE A 378 -9.18 -4.42 -1.80
C ILE A 378 -7.93 -5.24 -1.51
N GLU A 379 -6.77 -4.60 -1.37
CA GLU A 379 -5.50 -5.27 -1.07
C GLU A 379 -5.15 -5.29 0.41
N HIS A 380 -5.81 -4.47 1.22
CA HIS A 380 -5.62 -4.52 2.65
C HIS A 380 -6.37 -5.71 3.26
N ILE A 381 -5.62 -6.70 3.74
CA ILE A 381 -6.15 -7.87 4.42
C ILE A 381 -6.10 -7.63 5.92
N SER A 382 -7.24 -7.29 6.51
CA SER A 382 -7.31 -7.14 7.97
C SER A 382 -6.93 -8.46 8.67
N PRO A 383 -6.10 -8.42 9.72
CA PRO A 383 -5.73 -9.62 10.47
C PRO A 383 -6.96 -10.39 10.96
N THR A 384 -6.89 -11.72 10.92
CA THR A 384 -7.95 -12.57 11.45
C THR A 384 -7.97 -12.50 12.96
N ASN A 385 -9.06 -12.06 13.54
CA ASN A 385 -9.21 -11.94 14.99
C ASN A 385 -9.41 -13.33 15.64
N VAL A 386 -8.57 -13.67 16.62
CA VAL A 386 -8.72 -14.88 17.43
C VAL A 386 -9.24 -14.47 18.80
N PRO A 387 -10.46 -14.87 19.19
CA PRO A 387 -11.02 -14.51 20.49
C PRO A 387 -10.16 -15.06 21.64
N SER A 388 -9.84 -14.21 22.62
CA SER A 388 -8.99 -14.55 23.75
C SER A 388 -9.54 -15.70 24.62
N ASN A 389 -10.85 -15.96 24.57
CA ASN A 389 -11.47 -17.09 25.28
C ASN A 389 -11.30 -18.45 24.60
N LYS A 390 -10.66 -18.50 23.41
CA LYS A 390 -10.37 -19.74 22.67
C LYS A 390 -8.87 -20.06 22.61
N LEU A 391 -8.01 -19.23 23.23
CA LEU A 391 -6.57 -19.41 23.40
C LEU A 391 -6.28 -20.08 24.76
#